data_897f93ac85a9a16d3b3ecf1244562906
#
_entry.id   897f93ac85a9a16d3b3ecf1244562906
#
_cell.length_a   1.000
_cell.length_b   1.000
_cell.length_c   1.000
_cell.angle_alpha   90.00
_cell.angle_beta   90.00
_cell.angle_gamma   90.00
#
_symmetry.space_group_name_H-M   'P 1'
#
loop_
_entity.id
_entity.type
_entity.pdbx_description
1 polymer ?
#
loop_
_entity_poly.entity_id
_entity_poly.type
_entity_poly.pdbx_seq_one_letter_code
_entity_poly.pdbx_strand_id
1 'polypeptide(L)'
;MAGGALPGFRDFYPDEFAQRAHIFRAWREVARRYAFVEYDGPPLEPLDLYTRKSGDEIAGQLYNFTDKGGREVALRPEMTPTFARMVAERANALRKPVRWFSIPQLFRYERAQRGRLREHFQLNVDIVGEVSELADAELLSVAISIMQELGLDASDVRARVSDRRLLNALLSEIGVREESPQAAVYAVLDKISRQPRDVSVAKLAEAGLTPVMIEAVLELPAVKDLGGFRPELANAAAVKPHLERVATYLSHLQSLGVRDWVDIDLSIVRGLAYYTGIVFELFDAKGELRAICGGGRYDDLLNDLGGADLPALGFGMGDVVLGELLKARHLMPETAGTGADLFFVGGNGALEHPIGDALRLLHLLRDAGFSVDYGLSAERYQTQPTRNQVDSARKSGARATICFDSGTEVLVQGLVGKLKEAPSRKFASRPLLAADATAIAALKDWFTETISTRHND
;
A
#
# COMPACT_ATOMS: atom_id res chain seq x y z
N MET A 1 -11.73 8.88 32.58
CA MET A 1 -10.50 8.25 32.09
C MET A 1 -10.39 8.57 30.61
N ALA A 2 -9.41 9.35 30.20
CA ALA A 2 -9.06 9.48 28.80
C ALA A 2 -8.34 8.18 28.40
N GLY A 3 -9.10 7.22 27.87
CA GLY A 3 -8.54 6.01 27.33
C GLY A 3 -8.01 6.30 25.93
N GLY A 4 -6.73 6.12 25.68
CA GLY A 4 -6.17 6.05 24.33
C GLY A 4 -6.62 4.76 23.62
N ALA A 5 -6.22 4.61 22.35
CA ALA A 5 -6.44 3.38 21.60
C ALA A 5 -5.88 2.14 22.31
N LEU A 6 -6.44 0.97 22.02
CA LEU A 6 -5.91 -0.29 22.56
C LEU A 6 -4.44 -0.49 22.12
N PRO A 7 -3.59 -1.15 22.95
CA PRO A 7 -2.21 -1.41 22.58
C PRO A 7 -2.07 -2.11 21.22
N GLY A 8 -1.31 -1.50 20.30
CA GLY A 8 -1.14 -1.99 18.94
C GLY A 8 -2.19 -1.54 17.94
N PHE A 9 -3.13 -0.67 18.35
CA PHE A 9 -4.08 0.02 17.50
C PHE A 9 -3.72 1.50 17.39
N ARG A 10 -4.10 2.13 16.27
CA ARG A 10 -3.79 3.54 15.99
C ARG A 10 -5.06 4.38 15.91
N ASP A 11 -5.03 5.55 16.52
CA ASP A 11 -5.89 6.66 16.15
C ASP A 11 -5.25 7.38 14.96
N PHE A 12 -6.07 7.88 14.04
CA PHE A 12 -5.64 8.66 12.90
C PHE A 12 -6.22 10.06 13.00
N TYR A 13 -5.46 10.96 13.60
CA TYR A 13 -5.78 12.38 13.55
C TYR A 13 -5.65 12.89 12.11
N PRO A 14 -6.11 14.11 11.80
CA PRO A 14 -6.14 14.59 10.41
C PRO A 14 -4.82 14.45 9.65
N ASP A 15 -3.68 14.73 10.28
CA ASP A 15 -2.37 14.64 9.63
C ASP A 15 -1.96 13.17 9.38
N GLU A 16 -2.13 12.29 10.36
CA GLU A 16 -1.85 10.86 10.20
C GLU A 16 -2.82 10.23 9.18
N PHE A 17 -4.09 10.66 9.22
CA PHE A 17 -5.07 10.20 8.22
C PHE A 17 -4.66 10.57 6.80
N ALA A 18 -4.15 11.77 6.60
CA ALA A 18 -3.75 12.22 5.28
C ALA A 18 -2.45 11.56 4.80
N GLN A 19 -1.51 11.22 5.69
CA GLN A 19 -0.36 10.39 5.36
C GLN A 19 -0.82 9.02 4.86
N ARG A 20 -1.76 8.39 5.56
CA ARG A 20 -2.38 7.14 5.12
C ARG A 20 -3.12 7.30 3.78
N ALA A 21 -3.89 8.36 3.62
CA ALA A 21 -4.62 8.65 2.39
C ALA A 21 -3.68 8.88 1.19
N HIS A 22 -2.47 9.40 1.41
CA HIS A 22 -1.42 9.52 0.38
C HIS A 22 -1.02 8.13 -0.15
N ILE A 23 -0.73 7.18 0.73
CA ILE A 23 -0.42 5.80 0.37
C ILE A 23 -1.59 5.16 -0.39
N PHE A 24 -2.82 5.27 0.14
CA PHE A 24 -4.00 4.65 -0.47
C PHE A 24 -4.32 5.22 -1.86
N ARG A 25 -4.02 6.50 -2.10
CA ARG A 25 -4.18 7.12 -3.41
C ARG A 25 -3.22 6.50 -4.42
N ALA A 26 -1.94 6.34 -4.08
CA ALA A 26 -0.96 5.67 -4.93
C ALA A 26 -1.37 4.22 -5.23
N TRP A 27 -1.82 3.47 -4.23
CA TRP A 27 -2.31 2.10 -4.40
C TRP A 27 -3.47 2.01 -5.40
N ARG A 28 -4.51 2.85 -5.23
CA ARG A 28 -5.68 2.88 -6.13
C ARG A 28 -5.31 3.35 -7.54
N GLU A 29 -4.47 4.36 -7.66
CA GLU A 29 -4.08 4.88 -8.97
C GLU A 29 -3.28 3.85 -9.78
N VAL A 30 -2.33 3.17 -9.16
CA VAL A 30 -1.59 2.09 -9.84
C VAL A 30 -2.50 0.92 -10.16
N ALA A 31 -3.31 0.44 -9.22
CA ALA A 31 -4.26 -0.65 -9.48
C ALA A 31 -5.19 -0.33 -10.66
N ARG A 32 -5.71 0.91 -10.73
CA ARG A 32 -6.52 1.40 -11.86
C ARG A 32 -5.76 1.36 -13.19
N ARG A 33 -4.49 1.81 -13.22
CA ARG A 33 -3.64 1.78 -14.44
C ARG A 33 -3.41 0.36 -14.96
N TYR A 34 -3.36 -0.62 -14.06
CA TYR A 34 -3.22 -2.04 -14.38
C TYR A 34 -4.57 -2.76 -14.57
N ALA A 35 -5.67 -2.00 -14.66
CA ALA A 35 -7.03 -2.51 -14.86
C ALA A 35 -7.52 -3.48 -13.78
N PHE A 36 -7.09 -3.31 -12.54
CA PHE A 36 -7.65 -4.03 -11.40
C PHE A 36 -8.93 -3.35 -10.90
N VAL A 37 -9.88 -4.15 -10.43
CA VAL A 37 -11.17 -3.70 -9.89
C VAL A 37 -11.16 -3.83 -8.37
N GLU A 38 -11.55 -2.74 -7.67
CA GLU A 38 -11.61 -2.71 -6.20
C GLU A 38 -12.79 -3.56 -5.69
N TYR A 39 -12.53 -4.38 -4.68
CA TYR A 39 -13.54 -5.15 -3.95
C TYR A 39 -13.29 -5.07 -2.45
N ASP A 40 -14.23 -5.48 -1.64
CA ASP A 40 -14.04 -5.71 -0.20
C ASP A 40 -14.96 -6.86 0.26
N GLY A 41 -14.65 -7.43 1.40
CA GLY A 41 -15.45 -8.41 2.11
C GLY A 41 -15.70 -7.98 3.55
N PRO A 42 -16.53 -8.71 4.32
CA PRO A 42 -16.80 -8.36 5.70
C PRO A 42 -15.52 -8.44 6.56
N PRO A 43 -15.33 -7.53 7.52
CA PRO A 43 -14.20 -7.62 8.46
C PRO A 43 -14.33 -8.77 9.45
N LEU A 44 -15.53 -9.30 9.63
CA LEU A 44 -15.89 -10.40 10.51
C LEU A 44 -16.36 -11.58 9.68
N GLU A 45 -15.72 -12.73 9.81
CA GLU A 45 -15.99 -13.96 9.07
C GLU A 45 -16.15 -15.13 10.04
N PRO A 46 -16.74 -16.26 9.60
CA PRO A 46 -16.69 -17.50 10.37
C PRO A 46 -15.25 -17.91 10.70
N LEU A 47 -15.03 -18.33 11.96
CA LEU A 47 -13.69 -18.73 12.43
C LEU A 47 -13.06 -19.83 11.58
N ASP A 48 -13.87 -20.78 11.12
CA ASP A 48 -13.43 -21.94 10.32
C ASP A 48 -12.82 -21.53 8.96
N LEU A 49 -13.17 -20.38 8.40
CA LEU A 49 -12.55 -19.85 7.18
C LEU A 49 -11.04 -19.66 7.34
N TYR A 50 -10.60 -19.27 8.53
CA TYR A 50 -9.18 -19.02 8.82
C TYR A 50 -8.45 -20.21 9.45
N THR A 51 -9.15 -21.13 10.09
CA THR A 51 -8.51 -22.28 10.78
C THR A 51 -8.28 -23.47 9.86
N ARG A 52 -9.01 -23.59 8.74
CA ARG A 52 -8.91 -24.76 7.85
C ARG A 52 -7.54 -24.92 7.17
N LYS A 53 -6.86 -23.82 6.84
CA LYS A 53 -5.62 -23.84 6.04
C LYS A 53 -4.56 -22.83 6.50
N SER A 54 -4.88 -21.94 7.43
CA SER A 54 -3.89 -21.08 8.05
C SER A 54 -3.14 -21.91 9.09
N GLY A 55 -1.82 -22.03 8.95
CA GLY A 55 -1.01 -22.80 9.89
C GLY A 55 -1.22 -22.36 11.34
N ASP A 56 -0.79 -23.18 12.31
CA ASP A 56 -0.95 -22.96 13.74
C ASP A 56 -0.54 -21.58 14.24
N GLU A 57 0.38 -20.92 13.53
CA GLU A 57 0.84 -19.56 13.84
C GLU A 57 -0.29 -18.55 13.70
N ILE A 58 -1.08 -18.60 12.64
CA ILE A 58 -2.20 -17.65 12.41
C ILE A 58 -3.34 -17.95 13.39
N ALA A 59 -3.65 -19.23 13.64
CA ALA A 59 -4.69 -19.62 14.59
C ALA A 59 -4.45 -19.01 16.00
N GLY A 60 -3.19 -18.94 16.44
CA GLY A 60 -2.81 -18.31 17.72
C GLY A 60 -2.88 -16.77 17.74
N GLN A 61 -3.07 -16.14 16.57
CA GLN A 61 -3.08 -14.67 16.41
C GLN A 61 -4.46 -14.11 16.08
N LEU A 62 -5.52 -14.92 16.10
CA LEU A 62 -6.87 -14.48 15.76
C LEU A 62 -7.51 -13.66 16.89
N TYR A 63 -8.21 -12.60 16.53
CA TYR A 63 -9.24 -11.99 17.35
C TYR A 63 -10.56 -12.72 17.09
N ASN A 64 -10.87 -13.71 17.92
CA ASN A 64 -12.06 -14.54 17.76
C ASN A 64 -12.95 -14.50 19.00
N PHE A 65 -14.24 -14.70 18.81
CA PHE A 65 -15.26 -14.73 19.86
C PHE A 65 -16.54 -15.41 19.37
N THR A 66 -17.40 -15.81 20.31
CA THR A 66 -18.74 -16.27 19.98
C THR A 66 -19.68 -15.07 19.88
N ASP A 67 -20.37 -14.89 18.77
CA ASP A 67 -21.34 -13.82 18.59
C ASP A 67 -22.65 -14.10 19.38
N LYS A 68 -23.56 -13.10 19.43
CA LYS A 68 -24.84 -13.23 20.12
C LYS A 68 -25.77 -14.32 19.54
N GLY A 69 -25.51 -14.78 18.32
CA GLY A 69 -26.21 -15.86 17.65
C GLY A 69 -25.58 -17.24 17.88
N GLY A 70 -24.54 -17.34 18.72
CA GLY A 70 -23.84 -18.58 19.01
C GLY A 70 -22.85 -19.04 17.94
N ARG A 71 -22.45 -18.15 17.00
CA ARG A 71 -21.50 -18.48 15.93
C ARG A 71 -20.08 -18.10 16.36
N GLU A 72 -19.14 -19.02 16.14
CA GLU A 72 -17.72 -18.74 16.27
C GLU A 72 -17.24 -17.89 15.09
N VAL A 73 -16.75 -16.69 15.40
CA VAL A 73 -16.35 -15.68 14.40
C VAL A 73 -14.97 -15.12 14.73
N ALA A 74 -14.29 -14.59 13.70
CA ALA A 74 -13.01 -13.94 13.85
C ALA A 74 -12.92 -12.67 13.01
N LEU A 75 -12.20 -11.65 13.52
CA LEU A 75 -11.75 -10.55 12.71
C LEU A 75 -10.69 -11.02 11.73
N ARG A 76 -10.81 -10.61 10.47
CA ARG A 76 -9.93 -11.05 9.37
C ARG A 76 -8.45 -10.74 9.66
N PRO A 77 -7.56 -11.75 9.75
CA PRO A 77 -6.12 -11.56 9.93
C PRO A 77 -5.40 -11.30 8.59
N GLU A 78 -6.04 -11.73 7.49
CA GLU A 78 -5.61 -11.61 6.10
C GLU A 78 -6.83 -11.58 5.17
N MET A 79 -6.65 -11.18 3.92
CA MET A 79 -7.75 -11.06 2.96
C MET A 79 -7.92 -12.29 2.08
N THR A 80 -6.87 -13.06 1.84
CA THR A 80 -6.85 -14.15 0.86
C THR A 80 -7.94 -15.20 1.07
N PRO A 81 -8.27 -15.69 2.29
CA PRO A 81 -9.37 -16.63 2.48
C PRO A 81 -10.75 -16.03 2.15
N THR A 82 -11.01 -14.77 2.53
CA THR A 82 -12.24 -14.06 2.15
C THR A 82 -12.34 -13.90 0.62
N PHE A 83 -11.24 -13.51 -0.04
CA PHE A 83 -11.15 -13.43 -1.49
C PHE A 83 -11.46 -14.78 -2.16
N ALA A 84 -10.81 -15.85 -1.71
CA ALA A 84 -11.01 -17.17 -2.25
C ALA A 84 -12.47 -17.62 -2.14
N ARG A 85 -13.12 -17.39 -0.99
CA ARG A 85 -14.55 -17.65 -0.78
C ARG A 85 -15.43 -16.89 -1.78
N MET A 86 -15.17 -15.59 -1.96
CA MET A 86 -15.93 -14.72 -2.87
C MET A 86 -15.77 -15.15 -4.33
N VAL A 87 -14.56 -15.52 -4.74
CA VAL A 87 -14.28 -16.03 -6.09
C VAL A 87 -14.96 -17.39 -6.29
N ALA A 88 -14.88 -18.29 -5.31
CA ALA A 88 -15.49 -19.61 -5.37
C ALA A 88 -17.01 -19.52 -5.58
N GLU A 89 -17.69 -18.65 -4.83
CA GLU A 89 -19.14 -18.44 -4.92
C GLU A 89 -19.59 -18.03 -6.33
N ARG A 90 -18.76 -17.33 -7.09
CA ARG A 90 -19.08 -16.78 -8.42
C ARG A 90 -18.19 -17.28 -9.54
N ALA A 91 -17.39 -18.33 -9.32
CA ALA A 91 -16.35 -18.78 -10.24
C ALA A 91 -16.82 -18.97 -11.69
N ASN A 92 -18.03 -19.50 -11.90
CA ASN A 92 -18.60 -19.72 -13.21
C ASN A 92 -19.09 -18.44 -13.92
N ALA A 93 -19.43 -17.40 -13.18
CA ALA A 93 -19.94 -16.14 -13.71
C ALA A 93 -18.82 -15.10 -13.94
N LEU A 94 -17.67 -15.27 -13.29
CA LEU A 94 -16.55 -14.34 -13.42
C LEU A 94 -15.81 -14.55 -14.74
N ARG A 95 -15.59 -13.44 -15.48
CA ARG A 95 -14.69 -13.45 -16.65
C ARG A 95 -13.24 -13.61 -16.18
N LYS A 96 -12.49 -14.53 -16.77
CA LYS A 96 -11.06 -14.74 -16.48
C LYS A 96 -10.18 -14.05 -17.53
N PRO A 97 -8.97 -13.63 -17.18
CA PRO A 97 -8.46 -13.59 -15.80
C PRO A 97 -9.19 -12.55 -14.94
N VAL A 98 -9.48 -12.92 -13.69
CA VAL A 98 -9.98 -11.99 -12.67
C VAL A 98 -8.80 -11.15 -12.19
N ARG A 99 -8.94 -9.83 -12.16
CA ARG A 99 -7.96 -8.87 -11.65
C ARG A 99 -8.63 -8.01 -10.59
N TRP A 100 -8.48 -8.38 -9.33
CA TRP A 100 -9.12 -7.67 -8.22
C TRP A 100 -8.11 -7.16 -7.22
N PHE A 101 -8.43 -6.05 -6.53
CA PHE A 101 -7.65 -5.56 -5.40
C PHE A 101 -8.56 -5.07 -4.29
N SER A 102 -8.05 -5.08 -3.06
CA SER A 102 -8.73 -4.51 -1.88
C SER A 102 -7.73 -3.86 -0.93
N ILE A 103 -8.22 -2.94 -0.08
CA ILE A 103 -7.42 -2.26 0.95
C ILE A 103 -8.09 -2.46 2.31
N PRO A 104 -8.19 -3.69 2.80
CA PRO A 104 -8.82 -3.99 4.07
C PRO A 104 -7.98 -3.55 5.27
N GLN A 105 -8.65 -3.24 6.37
CA GLN A 105 -8.04 -3.28 7.69
C GLN A 105 -7.98 -4.74 8.17
N LEU A 106 -6.81 -5.18 8.61
CA LEU A 106 -6.52 -6.53 9.08
C LEU A 106 -6.11 -6.52 10.54
N PHE A 107 -6.37 -7.62 11.24
CA PHE A 107 -6.23 -7.71 12.69
C PHE A 107 -5.47 -8.96 13.11
N ARG A 108 -4.35 -8.80 13.85
CA ARG A 108 -3.55 -9.92 14.36
C ARG A 108 -3.16 -9.68 15.80
N TYR A 109 -3.50 -10.61 16.68
CA TYR A 109 -3.11 -10.54 18.09
C TYR A 109 -1.65 -10.91 18.27
N GLU A 110 -0.77 -10.03 17.84
CA GLU A 110 0.67 -10.19 17.92
C GLU A 110 1.28 -9.25 18.96
N ARG A 111 2.52 -9.54 19.38
CA ARG A 111 3.29 -8.61 20.19
C ARG A 111 3.64 -7.39 19.35
N ALA A 112 3.14 -6.23 19.74
CA ALA A 112 3.43 -4.98 19.05
C ALA A 112 4.95 -4.67 19.09
N GLN A 113 5.53 -4.31 17.96
CA GLN A 113 6.92 -3.90 17.80
C GLN A 113 7.04 -3.00 16.57
N ARG A 114 8.21 -2.38 16.35
CA ARG A 114 8.44 -1.52 15.20
C ARG A 114 8.09 -2.24 13.90
N GLY A 115 7.25 -1.63 13.06
CA GLY A 115 6.76 -2.22 11.80
C GLY A 115 5.74 -3.36 11.95
N ARG A 116 5.24 -3.66 13.19
CA ARG A 116 4.26 -4.72 13.42
C ARG A 116 3.27 -4.31 14.51
N LEU A 117 2.04 -4.06 14.11
CA LEU A 117 0.94 -3.64 14.95
C LEU A 117 -0.13 -4.74 15.02
N ARG A 118 -1.11 -4.57 15.89
CA ARG A 118 -2.25 -5.48 16.02
C ARG A 118 -3.35 -5.19 14.99
N GLU A 119 -3.30 -4.02 14.37
CA GLU A 119 -4.07 -3.66 13.20
C GLU A 119 -3.17 -3.02 12.15
N HIS A 120 -3.48 -3.22 10.88
CA HIS A 120 -2.83 -2.54 9.78
C HIS A 120 -3.75 -2.55 8.56
N PHE A 121 -3.54 -1.60 7.66
CA PHE A 121 -4.15 -1.66 6.34
C PHE A 121 -3.18 -2.35 5.39
N GLN A 122 -3.73 -3.16 4.49
CA GLN A 122 -2.94 -3.87 3.52
C GLN A 122 -3.60 -3.79 2.15
N LEU A 123 -2.86 -3.34 1.14
CA LEU A 123 -3.25 -3.57 -0.23
C LEU A 123 -3.08 -5.05 -0.55
N ASN A 124 -4.14 -5.68 -1.02
CA ASN A 124 -4.12 -7.03 -1.59
C ASN A 124 -4.46 -6.92 -3.07
N VAL A 125 -3.64 -7.53 -3.92
CA VAL A 125 -3.82 -7.55 -5.38
C VAL A 125 -3.75 -8.99 -5.83
N ASP A 126 -4.77 -9.47 -6.54
CA ASP A 126 -4.89 -10.87 -6.92
C ASP A 126 -5.28 -11.02 -8.40
N ILE A 127 -4.68 -12.00 -9.07
CA ILE A 127 -5.02 -12.46 -10.43
C ILE A 127 -5.46 -13.92 -10.34
N VAL A 128 -6.60 -14.27 -10.92
CA VAL A 128 -7.11 -15.66 -10.92
C VAL A 128 -7.44 -16.12 -12.33
N GLY A 129 -7.07 -17.35 -12.63
CA GLY A 129 -7.38 -18.02 -13.89
C GLY A 129 -6.32 -17.79 -14.98
N GLU A 130 -5.05 -17.51 -14.59
CA GLU A 130 -3.92 -17.37 -15.52
C GLU A 130 -2.70 -18.14 -14.99
N VAL A 131 -2.11 -18.99 -15.87
CA VAL A 131 -1.00 -19.87 -15.52
C VAL A 131 0.38 -19.37 -15.98
N SER A 132 0.42 -18.39 -16.89
CA SER A 132 1.65 -17.94 -17.53
C SER A 132 2.55 -17.13 -16.61
N GLU A 133 3.85 -17.22 -16.85
CA GLU A 133 4.89 -16.42 -16.18
C GLU A 133 4.73 -14.91 -16.44
N LEU A 134 3.98 -14.55 -17.51
CA LEU A 134 3.63 -13.17 -17.77
C LEU A 134 2.73 -12.59 -16.69
N ALA A 135 1.80 -13.38 -16.14
CA ALA A 135 0.95 -12.94 -15.03
C ALA A 135 1.78 -12.74 -13.75
N ASP A 136 2.78 -13.59 -13.50
CA ASP A 136 3.72 -13.41 -12.37
C ASP A 136 4.54 -12.13 -12.53
N ALA A 137 5.00 -11.82 -13.75
CA ALA A 137 5.75 -10.60 -14.06
C ALA A 137 4.87 -9.35 -13.94
N GLU A 138 3.64 -9.40 -14.45
CA GLU A 138 2.64 -8.35 -14.31
C GLU A 138 2.37 -8.03 -12.83
N LEU A 139 2.17 -9.05 -12.00
CA LEU A 139 1.91 -8.88 -10.57
C LEU A 139 3.06 -8.17 -9.84
N LEU A 140 4.32 -8.57 -10.09
CA LEU A 140 5.47 -7.88 -9.52
C LEU A 140 5.61 -6.46 -10.06
N SER A 141 5.32 -6.24 -11.35
CA SER A 141 5.33 -4.91 -11.97
C SER A 141 4.34 -3.96 -11.29
N VAL A 142 3.15 -4.42 -10.89
CA VAL A 142 2.20 -3.62 -10.08
C VAL A 142 2.86 -3.18 -8.77
N ALA A 143 3.49 -4.10 -8.04
CA ALA A 143 4.12 -3.77 -6.76
C ALA A 143 5.26 -2.76 -6.91
N ILE A 144 6.10 -2.90 -7.95
CA ILE A 144 7.18 -1.96 -8.27
C ILE A 144 6.62 -0.60 -8.71
N SER A 145 5.58 -0.58 -9.55
CA SER A 145 4.96 0.67 -10.00
C SER A 145 4.34 1.48 -8.85
N ILE A 146 3.91 0.84 -7.78
CA ILE A 146 3.49 1.53 -6.56
C ILE A 146 4.69 2.24 -5.90
N MET A 147 5.86 1.61 -5.85
CA MET A 147 7.07 2.27 -5.34
C MET A 147 7.43 3.50 -6.18
N GLN A 148 7.40 3.37 -7.51
CA GLN A 148 7.65 4.46 -8.44
C GLN A 148 6.63 5.61 -8.29
N GLU A 149 5.33 5.30 -8.13
CA GLU A 149 4.27 6.30 -7.90
C GLU A 149 4.49 7.10 -6.61
N LEU A 150 5.12 6.47 -5.60
CA LEU A 150 5.47 7.10 -4.33
C LEU A 150 6.84 7.79 -4.36
N GLY A 151 7.51 7.86 -5.51
CA GLY A 151 8.79 8.55 -5.70
C GLY A 151 10.02 7.73 -5.27
N LEU A 152 9.86 6.42 -5.04
CA LEU A 152 10.96 5.51 -4.72
C LEU A 152 11.57 4.93 -6.00
N ASP A 153 12.86 4.57 -5.97
CA ASP A 153 13.57 3.94 -7.06
C ASP A 153 14.27 2.62 -6.65
N ALA A 154 14.97 1.98 -7.60
CA ALA A 154 15.65 0.71 -7.37
C ALA A 154 16.82 0.78 -6.37
N SER A 155 17.30 1.97 -6.04
CA SER A 155 18.29 2.19 -4.97
C SER A 155 17.65 2.27 -3.58
N ASP A 156 16.34 2.53 -3.51
CA ASP A 156 15.56 2.55 -2.27
C ASP A 156 14.95 1.18 -1.96
N VAL A 157 14.47 0.46 -2.98
CA VAL A 157 13.73 -0.80 -2.81
C VAL A 157 14.23 -1.86 -3.78
N ARG A 158 14.45 -3.07 -3.26
CA ARG A 158 14.80 -4.25 -4.05
C ARG A 158 13.71 -5.31 -3.94
N ALA A 159 13.33 -5.90 -5.08
CA ALA A 159 12.47 -7.05 -5.16
C ALA A 159 13.32 -8.33 -5.19
N ARG A 160 13.27 -9.15 -4.16
CA ARG A 160 13.92 -10.46 -4.13
C ARG A 160 12.92 -11.51 -4.57
N VAL A 161 13.32 -12.30 -5.56
CA VAL A 161 12.44 -13.32 -6.18
C VAL A 161 13.05 -14.71 -6.08
N SER A 162 12.15 -15.68 -5.91
CA SER A 162 12.46 -17.11 -5.93
C SER A 162 11.37 -17.85 -6.70
N ASP A 163 11.58 -19.15 -6.93
CA ASP A 163 10.55 -20.04 -7.49
C ASP A 163 10.53 -21.35 -6.70
N ARG A 164 9.36 -21.67 -6.12
CA ARG A 164 9.18 -22.87 -5.30
C ARG A 164 9.39 -24.17 -6.09
N ARG A 165 8.98 -24.21 -7.36
CA ARG A 165 9.18 -25.38 -8.22
C ARG A 165 10.64 -25.60 -8.54
N LEU A 166 11.38 -24.50 -8.84
CA LEU A 166 12.82 -24.57 -9.04
C LEU A 166 13.52 -25.04 -7.77
N LEU A 167 13.17 -24.47 -6.62
CA LEU A 167 13.78 -24.85 -5.34
C LEU A 167 13.50 -26.32 -5.00
N ASN A 168 12.27 -26.79 -5.19
CA ASN A 168 11.91 -28.21 -5.00
C ASN A 168 12.72 -29.14 -5.91
N ALA A 169 12.88 -28.78 -7.18
CA ALA A 169 13.67 -29.57 -8.12
C ALA A 169 15.15 -29.63 -7.71
N LEU A 170 15.73 -28.48 -7.30
CA LEU A 170 17.09 -28.41 -6.77
C LEU A 170 17.28 -29.28 -5.53
N LEU A 171 16.35 -29.19 -4.56
CA LEU A 171 16.40 -30.00 -3.34
C LEU A 171 16.30 -31.50 -3.65
N SER A 172 15.46 -31.89 -4.61
CA SER A 172 15.34 -33.27 -5.04
C SER A 172 16.64 -33.79 -5.65
N GLU A 173 17.35 -33.01 -6.48
CA GLU A 173 18.65 -33.35 -7.05
C GLU A 173 19.77 -33.40 -5.99
N ILE A 174 19.71 -32.54 -4.97
CA ILE A 174 20.61 -32.57 -3.80
C ILE A 174 20.35 -33.85 -2.96
N GLY A 175 19.18 -34.49 -3.12
CA GLY A 175 18.80 -35.70 -2.39
C GLY A 175 17.75 -35.47 -1.30
N VAL A 176 17.24 -34.25 -1.12
CA VAL A 176 16.18 -33.90 -0.16
C VAL A 176 14.82 -34.08 -0.84
N ARG A 177 14.26 -35.28 -0.76
CA ARG A 177 13.04 -35.69 -1.50
C ARG A 177 11.80 -35.78 -0.64
N GLU A 178 11.94 -36.01 0.65
CA GLU A 178 10.82 -36.20 1.55
C GLU A 178 10.29 -34.84 2.06
N GLU A 179 8.99 -34.76 2.33
CA GLU A 179 8.30 -33.54 2.72
C GLU A 179 8.85 -32.94 4.04
N SER A 180 9.09 -33.78 5.05
CA SER A 180 9.56 -33.33 6.36
C SER A 180 10.96 -32.69 6.30
N PRO A 181 11.98 -33.30 5.67
CA PRO A 181 13.27 -32.61 5.44
C PRO A 181 13.17 -31.35 4.58
N GLN A 182 12.31 -31.31 3.56
CA GLN A 182 12.06 -30.11 2.76
C GLN A 182 11.49 -28.98 3.60
N ALA A 183 10.51 -29.26 4.47
CA ALA A 183 9.96 -28.27 5.39
C ALA A 183 11.02 -27.69 6.33
N ALA A 184 11.94 -28.51 6.83
CA ALA A 184 13.08 -28.05 7.64
C ALA A 184 14.03 -27.15 6.84
N VAL A 185 14.31 -27.48 5.57
CA VAL A 185 15.10 -26.66 4.66
C VAL A 185 14.45 -25.29 4.49
N TYR A 186 13.13 -25.23 4.20
CA TYR A 186 12.42 -23.96 4.08
C TYR A 186 12.50 -23.13 5.34
N ALA A 187 12.28 -23.73 6.50
CA ALA A 187 12.38 -23.03 7.79
C ALA A 187 13.79 -22.49 8.09
N VAL A 188 14.84 -23.15 7.59
CA VAL A 188 16.22 -22.69 7.69
C VAL A 188 16.50 -21.58 6.69
N LEU A 189 16.10 -21.72 5.43
CA LEU A 189 16.30 -20.70 4.38
C LEU A 189 15.60 -19.39 4.73
N ASP A 190 14.38 -19.43 5.25
CA ASP A 190 13.64 -18.23 5.71
C ASP A 190 14.40 -17.41 6.77
N LYS A 191 15.24 -18.07 7.55
CA LYS A 191 15.97 -17.45 8.65
C LYS A 191 17.48 -17.32 8.41
N ILE A 192 17.96 -17.72 7.22
CA ILE A 192 19.39 -17.88 6.96
C ILE A 192 20.20 -16.60 7.16
N SER A 193 19.61 -15.43 6.87
CA SER A 193 20.27 -14.13 7.07
C SER A 193 20.25 -13.64 8.51
N ARG A 194 19.48 -14.29 9.40
CA ARG A 194 19.20 -13.82 10.77
C ARG A 194 19.67 -14.79 11.84
N GLN A 195 20.10 -15.99 11.47
CA GLN A 195 20.59 -16.99 12.42
C GLN A 195 22.03 -17.42 12.10
N PRO A 196 22.82 -17.79 13.12
CA PRO A 196 24.16 -18.30 12.94
C PRO A 196 24.18 -19.57 12.06
N ARG A 197 25.27 -19.78 11.31
CA ARG A 197 25.40 -20.92 10.40
C ARG A 197 25.36 -22.27 11.13
N ASP A 198 25.99 -22.37 12.31
CA ASP A 198 25.99 -23.56 13.15
C ASP A 198 24.57 -24.00 13.57
N VAL A 199 23.69 -23.04 13.88
CA VAL A 199 22.28 -23.31 14.17
C VAL A 199 21.55 -23.87 12.95
N SER A 200 21.84 -23.32 11.75
CA SER A 200 21.29 -23.82 10.48
C SER A 200 21.75 -25.25 10.20
N VAL A 201 23.05 -25.50 10.37
CA VAL A 201 23.64 -26.85 10.20
C VAL A 201 23.01 -27.85 11.17
N ALA A 202 22.88 -27.51 12.45
CA ALA A 202 22.30 -28.41 13.46
C ALA A 202 20.85 -28.81 13.09
N LYS A 203 20.00 -27.82 12.72
CA LYS A 203 18.60 -28.07 12.32
C LYS A 203 18.47 -28.96 11.08
N LEU A 204 19.33 -28.77 10.09
CA LEU A 204 19.32 -29.59 8.88
C LEU A 204 19.84 -31.02 9.17
N ALA A 205 20.79 -31.17 10.06
CA ALA A 205 21.27 -32.48 10.51
C ALA A 205 20.19 -33.25 11.31
N GLU A 206 19.46 -32.53 12.22
CA GLU A 206 18.32 -33.08 12.94
C GLU A 206 17.20 -33.55 12.00
N ALA A 207 17.02 -32.87 10.88
CA ALA A 207 16.07 -33.26 9.83
C ALA A 207 16.58 -34.43 8.94
N GLY A 208 17.75 -35.01 9.22
CA GLY A 208 18.29 -36.17 8.55
C GLY A 208 19.14 -35.88 7.31
N LEU A 209 19.52 -34.61 7.05
CA LEU A 209 20.38 -34.29 5.93
C LEU A 209 21.84 -34.70 6.22
N THR A 210 22.51 -35.26 5.22
CA THR A 210 23.95 -35.55 5.28
C THR A 210 24.78 -34.25 5.22
N PRO A 211 26.04 -34.23 5.68
CA PRO A 211 26.92 -33.04 5.58
C PRO A 211 27.02 -32.47 4.14
N VAL A 212 27.03 -33.34 3.14
CA VAL A 212 27.10 -32.92 1.73
C VAL A 212 25.84 -32.22 1.28
N MET A 213 24.66 -32.74 1.68
CA MET A 213 23.35 -32.10 1.41
C MET A 213 23.26 -30.75 2.12
N ILE A 214 23.70 -30.66 3.38
CA ILE A 214 23.68 -29.43 4.17
C ILE A 214 24.47 -28.32 3.49
N GLU A 215 25.73 -28.62 3.07
CA GLU A 215 26.56 -27.65 2.37
C GLU A 215 25.89 -27.21 1.05
N ALA A 216 25.37 -28.13 0.25
CA ALA A 216 24.70 -27.82 -0.99
C ALA A 216 23.46 -26.92 -0.79
N VAL A 217 22.65 -27.18 0.25
CA VAL A 217 21.49 -26.34 0.61
C VAL A 217 21.91 -24.94 1.04
N LEU A 218 22.94 -24.83 1.88
CA LEU A 218 23.40 -23.54 2.41
C LEU A 218 24.12 -22.68 1.36
N GLU A 219 24.53 -23.24 0.23
CA GLU A 219 25.08 -22.49 -0.91
C GLU A 219 23.98 -21.87 -1.80
N LEU A 220 22.75 -22.41 -1.83
CA LEU A 220 21.70 -21.95 -2.72
C LEU A 220 21.41 -20.44 -2.62
N PRO A 221 21.37 -19.80 -1.43
CA PRO A 221 21.16 -18.35 -1.30
C PRO A 221 22.29 -17.48 -1.88
N ALA A 222 23.47 -18.04 -2.12
CA ALA A 222 24.57 -17.32 -2.72
C ALA A 222 24.42 -17.16 -4.25
N VAL A 223 23.54 -17.93 -4.88
CA VAL A 223 23.22 -17.82 -6.31
C VAL A 223 22.41 -16.56 -6.55
N LYS A 224 22.95 -15.63 -7.36
CA LYS A 224 22.34 -14.33 -7.66
C LYS A 224 21.87 -14.18 -9.10
N ASP A 225 22.22 -15.13 -9.95
CA ASP A 225 21.79 -15.19 -11.35
C ASP A 225 21.62 -16.67 -11.78
N LEU A 226 20.99 -16.88 -12.94
CA LEU A 226 20.70 -18.23 -13.43
C LEU A 226 21.95 -18.99 -13.90
N GLY A 227 23.06 -18.30 -14.15
CA GLY A 227 24.36 -18.92 -14.51
C GLY A 227 25.18 -19.34 -13.29
N GLY A 228 24.79 -18.92 -12.09
CA GLY A 228 25.52 -19.19 -10.85
C GLY A 228 25.28 -20.58 -10.26
N PHE A 229 24.41 -21.40 -10.83
CA PHE A 229 24.20 -22.78 -10.39
C PHE A 229 25.35 -23.69 -10.80
N ARG A 230 25.67 -24.67 -9.95
CA ARG A 230 26.61 -25.74 -10.32
C ARG A 230 26.11 -26.43 -11.61
N PRO A 231 27.03 -26.71 -12.59
CA PRO A 231 26.64 -27.29 -13.87
C PRO A 231 25.82 -28.58 -13.76
N GLU A 232 26.14 -29.42 -12.76
CA GLU A 232 25.45 -30.69 -12.50
C GLU A 232 23.98 -30.44 -12.14
N LEU A 233 23.67 -29.44 -11.33
CA LEU A 233 22.32 -29.04 -10.95
C LEU A 233 21.61 -28.35 -12.11
N ALA A 234 22.27 -27.41 -12.79
CA ALA A 234 21.68 -26.65 -13.89
C ALA A 234 21.27 -27.53 -15.09
N ASN A 235 22.03 -28.58 -15.37
CA ASN A 235 21.81 -29.51 -16.47
C ASN A 235 20.92 -30.72 -16.10
N ALA A 236 20.54 -30.87 -14.81
CA ALA A 236 19.67 -31.95 -14.40
C ALA A 236 18.29 -31.83 -15.09
N ALA A 237 17.78 -32.96 -15.60
CA ALA A 237 16.54 -32.99 -16.37
C ALA A 237 15.32 -32.45 -15.59
N ALA A 238 15.32 -32.63 -14.27
CA ALA A 238 14.26 -32.13 -13.42
C ALA A 238 14.36 -30.62 -13.13
N VAL A 239 15.57 -30.04 -13.20
CA VAL A 239 15.82 -28.62 -12.87
C VAL A 239 15.68 -27.71 -14.08
N LYS A 240 16.18 -28.16 -15.23
CA LYS A 240 16.26 -27.36 -16.47
C LYS A 240 14.95 -26.67 -16.86
N PRO A 241 13.78 -27.35 -16.89
CA PRO A 241 12.51 -26.71 -17.26
C PRO A 241 12.14 -25.55 -16.32
N HIS A 242 12.49 -25.65 -15.04
CA HIS A 242 12.21 -24.59 -14.06
C HIS A 242 13.15 -23.40 -14.21
N LEU A 243 14.42 -23.64 -14.58
CA LEU A 243 15.35 -22.56 -14.94
C LEU A 243 14.89 -21.81 -16.19
N GLU A 244 14.42 -22.52 -17.23
CA GLU A 244 13.88 -21.91 -18.45
C GLU A 244 12.64 -21.07 -18.13
N ARG A 245 11.77 -21.53 -17.23
CA ARG A 245 10.61 -20.80 -16.75
C ARG A 245 10.99 -19.50 -16.01
N VAL A 246 11.94 -19.56 -15.10
CA VAL A 246 12.44 -18.37 -14.41
C VAL A 246 13.13 -17.41 -15.39
N ALA A 247 13.85 -17.92 -16.40
CA ALA A 247 14.45 -17.10 -17.46
C ALA A 247 13.36 -16.35 -18.26
N THR A 248 12.27 -17.03 -18.61
CA THR A 248 11.10 -16.42 -19.30
C THR A 248 10.47 -15.31 -18.43
N TYR A 249 10.26 -15.59 -17.15
CA TYR A 249 9.77 -14.59 -16.20
C TYR A 249 10.66 -13.34 -16.14
N LEU A 250 11.98 -13.52 -16.02
CA LEU A 250 12.95 -12.41 -16.00
C LEU A 250 12.95 -11.63 -17.33
N SER A 251 12.76 -12.30 -18.46
CA SER A 251 12.62 -11.66 -19.78
C SER A 251 11.36 -10.81 -19.87
N HIS A 252 10.24 -11.27 -19.28
CA HIS A 252 9.02 -10.45 -19.19
C HIS A 252 9.24 -9.21 -18.32
N LEU A 253 9.92 -9.34 -17.17
CA LEU A 253 10.27 -8.19 -16.32
C LEU A 253 11.17 -7.18 -17.03
N GLN A 254 12.11 -7.66 -17.88
CA GLN A 254 12.93 -6.80 -18.73
C GLN A 254 12.07 -6.03 -19.73
N SER A 255 11.14 -6.71 -20.39
CA SER A 255 10.21 -6.10 -21.35
C SER A 255 9.26 -5.09 -20.70
N LEU A 256 8.87 -5.32 -19.45
CA LEU A 256 8.06 -4.40 -18.64
C LEU A 256 8.88 -3.23 -18.05
N GLY A 257 10.22 -3.22 -18.21
CA GLY A 257 11.09 -2.14 -17.74
C GLY A 257 11.36 -2.14 -16.24
N VAL A 258 11.13 -3.26 -15.54
CA VAL A 258 11.28 -3.35 -14.08
C VAL A 258 12.38 -4.34 -13.64
N ARG A 259 13.13 -4.90 -14.59
CA ARG A 259 14.18 -5.91 -14.30
C ARG A 259 15.26 -5.42 -13.34
N ASP A 260 15.62 -4.15 -13.42
CA ASP A 260 16.68 -3.55 -12.59
C ASP A 260 16.32 -3.47 -11.08
N TRP A 261 15.05 -3.65 -10.75
CA TRP A 261 14.57 -3.71 -9.37
C TRP A 261 14.75 -5.09 -8.73
N VAL A 262 15.08 -6.13 -9.53
CA VAL A 262 14.89 -7.53 -9.16
C VAL A 262 16.23 -8.25 -8.94
N ASP A 263 16.33 -8.88 -7.77
CA ASP A 263 17.43 -9.81 -7.40
C ASP A 263 16.86 -11.23 -7.27
N ILE A 264 17.62 -12.24 -7.77
CA ILE A 264 17.31 -13.64 -7.48
C ILE A 264 17.83 -13.95 -6.07
N ASP A 265 16.95 -14.54 -5.25
CA ASP A 265 17.28 -14.93 -3.88
C ASP A 265 16.46 -16.17 -3.46
N LEU A 266 17.08 -17.35 -3.54
CA LEU A 266 16.43 -18.63 -3.21
C LEU A 266 16.12 -18.78 -1.71
N SER A 267 16.55 -17.85 -0.85
CA SER A 267 16.12 -17.81 0.55
C SER A 267 14.71 -17.25 0.74
N ILE A 268 14.12 -16.63 -0.30
CA ILE A 268 12.74 -16.19 -0.28
C ILE A 268 11.81 -17.38 -0.49
N VAL A 269 11.42 -18.00 0.59
CA VAL A 269 10.53 -19.17 0.58
C VAL A 269 9.12 -18.86 1.07
N ARG A 270 8.92 -17.71 1.70
CA ARG A 270 7.67 -17.25 2.32
C ARG A 270 7.13 -18.23 3.38
N GLY A 271 6.68 -17.69 4.51
CA GLY A 271 6.18 -18.50 5.64
C GLY A 271 4.83 -19.18 5.42
N LEU A 272 4.12 -18.86 4.32
CA LEU A 272 2.82 -19.45 4.01
C LEU A 272 3.00 -20.70 3.12
N ALA A 273 2.51 -21.84 3.60
CA ALA A 273 2.70 -23.14 2.95
C ALA A 273 2.02 -23.26 1.57
N TYR A 274 1.10 -22.37 1.24
CA TYR A 274 0.29 -22.46 0.04
C TYR A 274 0.93 -21.96 -1.26
N TYR A 275 2.13 -21.37 -1.24
CA TYR A 275 2.76 -20.91 -2.48
C TYR A 275 3.28 -22.09 -3.31
N THR A 276 2.98 -22.07 -4.62
CA THR A 276 3.24 -23.17 -5.57
C THR A 276 4.22 -22.82 -6.69
N GLY A 277 4.58 -21.56 -6.86
CA GLY A 277 5.40 -21.10 -7.98
C GLY A 277 6.35 -19.95 -7.63
N ILE A 278 6.39 -18.94 -8.49
CA ILE A 278 7.17 -17.71 -8.27
C ILE A 278 6.68 -17.02 -7.01
N VAL A 279 7.62 -16.61 -6.18
CA VAL A 279 7.40 -15.84 -4.95
C VAL A 279 8.35 -14.65 -4.93
N PHE A 280 7.91 -13.56 -4.30
CA PHE A 280 8.74 -12.36 -4.16
C PHE A 280 8.47 -11.62 -2.85
N GLU A 281 9.45 -10.84 -2.45
CA GLU A 281 9.34 -9.85 -1.38
C GLU A 281 10.07 -8.55 -1.77
N LEU A 282 9.48 -7.41 -1.43
CA LEU A 282 10.11 -6.10 -1.57
C LEU A 282 10.74 -5.70 -0.23
N PHE A 283 12.00 -5.31 -0.29
CA PHE A 283 12.79 -4.88 0.87
C PHE A 283 13.33 -3.47 0.69
N ASP A 284 13.46 -2.75 1.78
CA ASP A 284 14.31 -1.58 1.87
C ASP A 284 15.74 -1.96 1.47
N ALA A 285 16.31 -1.29 0.46
CA ALA A 285 17.64 -1.59 -0.05
C ALA A 285 18.73 -1.36 1.01
N LYS A 286 18.48 -0.50 2.00
CA LYS A 286 19.39 -0.29 3.14
C LYS A 286 19.30 -1.40 4.20
N GLY A 287 18.28 -2.25 4.13
CA GLY A 287 18.11 -3.37 5.05
C GLY A 287 17.69 -2.99 6.48
N GLU A 288 17.20 -1.77 6.69
CA GLU A 288 16.83 -1.26 8.02
C GLU A 288 15.40 -1.66 8.42
N LEU A 289 14.56 -1.98 7.43
CA LEU A 289 13.16 -2.29 7.62
C LEU A 289 12.85 -3.76 7.28
N ARG A 290 11.68 -4.22 7.74
CA ARG A 290 11.11 -5.52 7.34
C ARG A 290 10.65 -5.47 5.89
N ALA A 291 10.25 -6.64 5.34
CA ALA A 291 9.62 -6.69 4.03
C ALA A 291 8.41 -5.73 3.95
N ILE A 292 8.40 -4.90 2.91
CA ILE A 292 7.36 -3.90 2.62
C ILE A 292 6.15 -4.59 2.03
N CYS A 293 6.40 -5.57 1.16
CA CYS A 293 5.42 -6.27 0.35
C CYS A 293 5.87 -7.72 0.18
N GLY A 294 4.93 -8.61 0.02
CA GLY A 294 5.27 -9.97 -0.35
C GLY A 294 4.11 -10.71 -0.98
N GLY A 295 4.43 -11.56 -1.95
CA GLY A 295 3.43 -12.28 -2.74
C GLY A 295 4.02 -13.45 -3.52
N GLY A 296 3.18 -14.01 -4.38
CA GLY A 296 3.54 -15.10 -5.26
C GLY A 296 2.33 -15.87 -5.78
N ARG A 297 2.63 -16.99 -6.44
CA ARG A 297 1.63 -17.90 -7.03
C ARG A 297 1.17 -18.95 -6.03
N TYR A 298 -0.15 -19.18 -5.96
CA TYR A 298 -0.81 -20.12 -5.04
C TYR A 298 -1.94 -20.87 -5.76
N ASP A 299 -1.59 -21.72 -6.72
CA ASP A 299 -2.52 -22.36 -7.64
C ASP A 299 -3.54 -23.27 -6.94
N ASP A 300 -3.19 -23.93 -5.83
CA ASP A 300 -4.03 -24.92 -5.16
C ASP A 300 -4.98 -24.29 -4.11
N LEU A 301 -4.72 -23.07 -3.66
CA LEU A 301 -5.40 -22.49 -2.50
C LEU A 301 -6.91 -22.34 -2.69
N LEU A 302 -7.39 -21.94 -3.87
CA LEU A 302 -8.82 -21.77 -4.12
C LEU A 302 -9.55 -23.12 -4.01
N ASN A 303 -8.98 -24.16 -4.60
CA ASN A 303 -9.49 -25.55 -4.51
C ASN A 303 -9.47 -26.04 -3.05
N ASP A 304 -8.40 -25.80 -2.34
CA ASP A 304 -8.20 -26.18 -0.95
C ASP A 304 -9.21 -25.56 0.03
N LEU A 305 -9.67 -24.35 -0.27
CA LEU A 305 -10.73 -23.68 0.48
C LEU A 305 -12.15 -24.07 0.04
N GLY A 306 -12.27 -25.11 -0.81
CA GLY A 306 -13.55 -25.64 -1.27
C GLY A 306 -14.13 -24.88 -2.46
N GLY A 307 -13.30 -24.11 -3.17
CA GLY A 307 -13.65 -23.37 -4.38
C GLY A 307 -13.38 -24.14 -5.67
N ALA A 308 -13.32 -23.39 -6.77
CA ALA A 308 -12.96 -23.92 -8.08
C ALA A 308 -11.44 -24.15 -8.19
N ASP A 309 -11.05 -25.17 -8.96
CA ASP A 309 -9.66 -25.41 -9.35
C ASP A 309 -9.22 -24.35 -10.36
N LEU A 310 -8.72 -23.23 -9.85
CA LEU A 310 -8.28 -22.08 -10.62
C LEU A 310 -6.91 -21.63 -10.12
N PRO A 311 -5.93 -21.48 -11.03
CA PRO A 311 -4.64 -20.94 -10.68
C PRO A 311 -4.79 -19.50 -10.19
N ALA A 312 -4.01 -19.13 -9.19
CA ALA A 312 -4.06 -17.80 -8.60
C ALA A 312 -2.69 -17.32 -8.16
N LEU A 313 -2.53 -16.01 -8.15
CA LEU A 313 -1.34 -15.33 -7.67
C LEU A 313 -1.74 -13.97 -7.11
N GLY A 314 -1.01 -13.50 -6.10
CA GLY A 314 -1.34 -12.23 -5.45
C GLY A 314 -0.24 -11.76 -4.51
N PHE A 315 -0.35 -10.51 -4.05
CA PHE A 315 0.53 -9.97 -3.03
C PHE A 315 -0.22 -9.13 -1.99
N GLY A 316 0.40 -9.02 -0.83
CA GLY A 316 -0.01 -8.08 0.22
C GLY A 316 1.06 -7.03 0.49
N MET A 317 0.68 -5.74 0.55
CA MET A 317 1.56 -4.61 0.86
C MET A 317 0.98 -3.83 2.05
N GLY A 318 1.70 -3.84 3.18
CA GLY A 318 1.25 -3.18 4.41
C GLY A 318 1.54 -1.68 4.45
N ASP A 319 0.62 -0.90 5.04
CA ASP A 319 0.76 0.55 5.20
C ASP A 319 1.84 0.96 6.20
N VAL A 320 2.11 0.14 7.22
CA VAL A 320 2.99 0.50 8.34
C VAL A 320 4.44 0.59 7.90
N VAL A 321 4.98 -0.48 7.33
CA VAL A 321 6.40 -0.53 6.88
C VAL A 321 6.63 0.42 5.71
N LEU A 322 5.69 0.49 4.77
CA LEU A 322 5.76 1.43 3.65
C LEU A 322 5.74 2.88 4.15
N GLY A 323 4.88 3.21 5.12
CA GLY A 323 4.85 4.53 5.74
C GLY A 323 6.15 4.90 6.45
N GLU A 324 6.80 3.95 7.15
CA GLU A 324 8.11 4.16 7.77
C GLU A 324 9.20 4.41 6.71
N LEU A 325 9.18 3.69 5.59
CA LEU A 325 10.11 3.88 4.49
C LEU A 325 9.97 5.27 3.87
N LEU A 326 8.74 5.69 3.54
CA LEU A 326 8.47 7.01 2.96
C LEU A 326 8.93 8.14 3.89
N LYS A 327 8.73 8.01 5.20
CA LYS A 327 9.25 8.97 6.20
C LYS A 327 10.79 9.00 6.20
N ALA A 328 11.43 7.84 6.17
CA ALA A 328 12.90 7.73 6.16
C ALA A 328 13.53 8.29 4.86
N ARG A 329 12.77 8.37 3.77
CA ARG A 329 13.18 8.93 2.48
C ARG A 329 12.68 10.36 2.24
N HIS A 330 12.01 10.99 3.23
CA HIS A 330 11.40 12.32 3.12
C HIS A 330 10.36 12.44 1.98
N LEU A 331 9.70 11.32 1.63
CA LEU A 331 8.66 11.23 0.60
C LEU A 331 7.25 11.27 1.18
N MET A 332 7.12 11.21 2.51
CA MET A 332 5.82 11.38 3.17
C MET A 332 5.48 12.87 3.28
N PRO A 333 4.27 13.30 2.90
CA PRO A 333 3.85 14.68 3.10
C PRO A 333 3.98 15.08 4.58
N GLU A 334 4.65 16.20 4.85
CA GLU A 334 4.87 16.71 6.23
C GLU A 334 3.56 17.11 6.90
N THR A 335 2.68 17.72 6.13
CA THR A 335 1.31 18.04 6.55
C THR A 335 0.36 17.69 5.43
N ALA A 336 -0.79 17.30 5.81
CA ALA A 336 -1.83 16.90 4.86
C ALA A 336 -2.43 18.04 4.11
N GLY A 337 -1.89 19.12 3.89
CA GLY A 337 -2.61 20.21 3.21
C GLY A 337 -4.08 20.30 3.68
N THR A 338 -4.30 20.09 4.98
CA THR A 338 -5.64 20.03 5.58
C THR A 338 -6.28 21.41 5.66
N GLY A 339 -5.50 22.45 5.38
CA GLY A 339 -6.01 23.80 5.28
C GLY A 339 -6.92 23.99 4.06
N ALA A 340 -7.96 24.75 4.24
CA ALA A 340 -8.84 25.16 3.16
C ALA A 340 -8.06 25.87 2.04
N ASP A 341 -8.54 25.78 0.80
CA ASP A 341 -8.00 26.59 -0.29
C ASP A 341 -8.10 28.07 0.04
N LEU A 342 -9.25 28.47 0.55
CA LEU A 342 -9.55 29.84 0.91
C LEU A 342 -10.06 29.92 2.36
N PHE A 343 -9.59 30.90 3.10
CA PHE A 343 -10.16 31.27 4.40
C PHE A 343 -10.81 32.66 4.27
N PHE A 344 -12.12 32.71 4.54
CA PHE A 344 -12.85 33.95 4.45
C PHE A 344 -12.64 34.79 5.72
N VAL A 345 -12.17 36.01 5.53
CA VAL A 345 -11.91 36.96 6.62
C VAL A 345 -12.74 38.24 6.45
N GLY A 346 -13.09 38.90 7.54
CA GLY A 346 -13.66 40.23 7.49
C GLY A 346 -12.57 41.23 7.08
N GLY A 347 -12.75 41.90 5.96
CA GLY A 347 -11.88 42.93 5.44
C GLY A 347 -12.42 44.35 5.69
N ASN A 348 -11.81 45.34 5.04
CA ASN A 348 -12.26 46.71 5.13
C ASN A 348 -13.69 46.92 4.60
N GLY A 349 -14.09 46.11 3.64
CA GLY A 349 -15.46 46.10 3.07
C GLY A 349 -16.51 45.37 3.91
N ALA A 350 -16.15 44.78 5.04
CA ALA A 350 -17.09 43.98 5.86
C ALA A 350 -18.30 44.81 6.39
N LEU A 351 -18.12 46.10 6.56
CA LEU A 351 -19.22 47.01 6.96
C LEU A 351 -20.18 47.34 5.81
N GLU A 352 -19.71 47.24 4.57
CA GLU A 352 -20.49 47.54 3.35
C GLU A 352 -21.24 46.27 2.83
N HIS A 353 -20.72 45.08 3.19
CA HIS A 353 -21.28 43.80 2.86
C HIS A 353 -21.75 43.08 4.12
N PRO A 354 -23.06 42.91 4.32
CA PRO A 354 -23.59 42.17 5.45
C PRO A 354 -23.11 40.72 5.42
N ILE A 355 -23.10 40.06 6.58
CA ILE A 355 -22.70 38.64 6.70
C ILE A 355 -23.41 37.73 5.69
N GLY A 356 -24.64 38.08 5.26
CA GLY A 356 -25.38 37.33 4.24
C GLY A 356 -24.66 37.30 2.88
N ASP A 357 -24.05 38.40 2.46
CA ASP A 357 -23.25 38.41 1.21
C ASP A 357 -22.01 37.58 1.34
N ALA A 358 -21.35 37.62 2.51
CA ALA A 358 -20.21 36.75 2.80
C ALA A 358 -20.60 35.27 2.72
N LEU A 359 -21.66 34.88 3.37
CA LEU A 359 -22.17 33.48 3.34
C LEU A 359 -22.58 33.05 1.93
N ARG A 360 -23.18 33.96 1.15
CA ARG A 360 -23.50 33.71 -0.26
C ARG A 360 -22.25 33.48 -1.09
N LEU A 361 -21.21 34.32 -0.96
CA LEU A 361 -19.96 34.17 -1.67
C LEU A 361 -19.26 32.85 -1.27
N LEU A 362 -19.22 32.52 0.02
CA LEU A 362 -18.71 31.25 0.53
C LEU A 362 -19.39 30.05 -0.16
N HIS A 363 -20.72 30.08 -0.24
CA HIS A 363 -21.48 29.00 -0.89
C HIS A 363 -21.13 28.88 -2.36
N LEU A 364 -21.13 29.97 -3.10
CA LEU A 364 -20.78 29.99 -4.53
C LEU A 364 -19.35 29.49 -4.81
N LEU A 365 -18.39 29.83 -3.94
CA LEU A 365 -17.04 29.32 -4.07
C LEU A 365 -16.93 27.82 -3.81
N ARG A 366 -17.71 27.30 -2.83
CA ARG A 366 -17.81 25.85 -2.56
C ARG A 366 -18.42 25.11 -3.73
N ASP A 367 -19.51 25.59 -4.30
CA ASP A 367 -20.13 25.04 -5.51
C ASP A 367 -19.16 25.07 -6.70
N ALA A 368 -18.30 26.09 -6.74
CA ALA A 368 -17.22 26.16 -7.70
C ALA A 368 -16.07 25.17 -7.44
N GLY A 369 -16.07 24.42 -6.34
CA GLY A 369 -15.12 23.38 -6.00
C GLY A 369 -13.97 23.80 -5.11
N PHE A 370 -13.98 25.03 -4.57
CA PHE A 370 -13.02 25.44 -3.53
C PHE A 370 -13.40 24.88 -2.17
N SER A 371 -12.42 24.44 -1.39
CA SER A 371 -12.60 24.28 0.04
C SER A 371 -12.48 25.66 0.72
N VAL A 372 -13.55 26.10 1.38
CA VAL A 372 -13.60 27.44 1.99
C VAL A 372 -13.97 27.34 3.46
N ASP A 373 -13.07 27.79 4.31
CA ASP A 373 -13.26 27.91 5.76
C ASP A 373 -13.53 29.37 6.17
N TYR A 374 -14.08 29.56 7.35
CA TYR A 374 -14.30 30.86 7.99
C TYR A 374 -14.48 30.65 9.50
N GLY A 375 -14.41 31.72 10.29
CA GLY A 375 -14.40 31.62 11.75
C GLY A 375 -15.70 31.17 12.42
N LEU A 376 -16.71 30.70 11.67
CA LEU A 376 -18.04 30.24 12.14
C LEU A 376 -18.74 31.21 13.11
N SER A 377 -18.37 32.50 13.09
CA SER A 377 -18.89 33.51 13.99
C SER A 377 -19.13 34.82 13.23
N ALA A 378 -20.42 35.23 13.16
CA ALA A 378 -20.80 36.51 12.57
C ALA A 378 -20.15 37.68 13.33
N GLU A 379 -20.06 37.59 14.67
CA GLU A 379 -19.44 38.60 15.50
C GLU A 379 -17.95 38.75 15.15
N ARG A 380 -17.21 37.62 15.04
CA ARG A 380 -15.78 37.67 14.67
C ARG A 380 -15.58 38.26 13.28
N TYR A 381 -16.43 37.95 12.34
CA TYR A 381 -16.37 38.51 10.99
C TYR A 381 -16.44 40.03 11.00
N GLN A 382 -17.33 40.61 11.82
CA GLN A 382 -17.62 42.03 11.86
C GLN A 382 -16.69 42.81 12.82
N THR A 383 -16.31 42.24 13.96
CA THR A 383 -15.65 42.98 15.06
C THR A 383 -14.19 42.62 15.27
N GLN A 384 -13.77 41.42 14.89
CA GLN A 384 -12.39 40.98 15.08
C GLN A 384 -11.47 41.66 14.05
N PRO A 385 -10.29 42.26 14.47
CA PRO A 385 -9.35 42.83 13.55
C PRO A 385 -8.93 41.84 12.44
N THR A 386 -8.89 42.29 11.19
CA THR A 386 -8.51 41.47 10.02
C THR A 386 -7.21 40.72 10.23
N ARG A 387 -6.21 41.34 10.86
CA ARG A 387 -4.92 40.69 11.18
C ARG A 387 -5.11 39.42 12.01
N ASN A 388 -5.95 39.44 13.02
CA ASN A 388 -6.18 38.26 13.88
C ASN A 388 -6.91 37.12 13.12
N GLN A 389 -7.79 37.51 12.20
CA GLN A 389 -8.46 36.53 11.33
C GLN A 389 -7.47 35.90 10.32
N VAL A 390 -6.57 36.70 9.76
CA VAL A 390 -5.48 36.21 8.88
C VAL A 390 -4.53 35.29 9.65
N ASP A 391 -4.21 35.60 10.91
CA ASP A 391 -3.38 34.74 11.75
C ASP A 391 -4.11 33.42 12.08
N SER A 392 -5.44 33.45 12.23
CA SER A 392 -6.27 32.24 12.37
C SER A 392 -6.25 31.41 11.09
N ALA A 393 -6.38 32.05 9.94
CA ALA A 393 -6.26 31.40 8.63
C ALA A 393 -4.90 30.71 8.44
N ARG A 394 -3.81 31.34 8.85
CA ARG A 394 -2.45 30.73 8.82
C ARG A 394 -2.35 29.52 9.72
N LYS A 395 -2.88 29.62 10.95
CA LYS A 395 -2.88 28.53 11.92
C LYS A 395 -3.74 27.35 11.47
N SER A 396 -4.82 27.59 10.71
CA SER A 396 -5.64 26.52 10.12
C SER A 396 -5.02 25.87 8.88
N GLY A 397 -3.86 26.38 8.42
CA GLY A 397 -3.19 25.87 7.23
C GLY A 397 -3.84 26.32 5.92
N ALA A 398 -4.72 27.32 5.93
CA ALA A 398 -5.36 27.84 4.73
C ALA A 398 -4.31 28.34 3.72
N ARG A 399 -4.58 28.13 2.42
CA ARG A 399 -3.63 28.47 1.34
C ARG A 399 -3.69 29.94 0.97
N ALA A 400 -4.88 30.53 1.02
CA ALA A 400 -5.09 31.97 0.81
C ALA A 400 -6.23 32.49 1.67
N THR A 401 -6.27 33.80 1.91
CA THR A 401 -7.44 34.47 2.45
C THR A 401 -8.24 35.12 1.33
N ILE A 402 -9.55 35.27 1.57
CA ILE A 402 -10.48 36.01 0.73
C ILE A 402 -11.32 36.94 1.61
N CYS A 403 -11.51 38.19 1.21
CA CYS A 403 -12.34 39.16 1.92
C CYS A 403 -12.98 40.16 0.96
N PHE A 404 -14.02 40.85 1.40
CA PHE A 404 -14.46 42.08 0.76
C PHE A 404 -13.48 43.19 1.11
N ASP A 405 -12.82 43.76 0.12
CA ASP A 405 -11.89 44.87 0.27
C ASP A 405 -12.61 46.24 0.24
N SER A 406 -13.68 46.29 -0.53
CA SER A 406 -14.58 47.44 -0.63
C SER A 406 -15.99 46.97 -1.05
N GLY A 407 -16.95 47.87 -1.15
CA GLY A 407 -18.30 47.57 -1.66
C GLY A 407 -18.36 47.04 -3.08
N THR A 408 -17.25 47.11 -3.84
CA THR A 408 -17.18 46.65 -5.23
C THR A 408 -16.12 45.59 -5.52
N GLU A 409 -15.24 45.30 -4.56
CA GLU A 409 -14.07 44.42 -4.77
C GLU A 409 -13.94 43.34 -3.70
N VAL A 410 -13.51 42.17 -4.14
CA VAL A 410 -13.06 41.03 -3.32
C VAL A 410 -11.55 40.90 -3.49
N LEU A 411 -10.81 40.86 -2.39
CA LEU A 411 -9.38 40.70 -2.34
C LEU A 411 -9.03 39.25 -1.98
N VAL A 412 -8.15 38.63 -2.77
CA VAL A 412 -7.57 37.31 -2.48
C VAL A 412 -6.07 37.49 -2.23
N GLN A 413 -5.58 36.95 -1.12
CA GLN A 413 -4.17 37.05 -0.70
C GLN A 413 -3.62 35.68 -0.32
N GLY A 414 -2.51 35.28 -0.93
CA GLY A 414 -1.83 34.03 -0.62
C GLY A 414 -1.17 34.05 0.76
N LEU A 415 -1.20 32.90 1.45
CA LEU A 415 -0.64 32.72 2.79
C LEU A 415 0.56 31.78 2.81
N VAL A 416 0.68 30.84 1.86
CA VAL A 416 1.67 29.77 1.87
C VAL A 416 2.38 29.60 0.53
N GLY A 417 3.64 29.17 0.55
CA GLY A 417 4.44 28.87 -0.64
C GLY A 417 4.51 30.02 -1.65
N LYS A 418 4.45 29.70 -2.93
CA LYS A 418 4.45 30.70 -4.03
C LYS A 418 3.23 31.63 -3.98
N LEU A 419 2.12 31.19 -3.38
CA LEU A 419 0.97 32.07 -3.11
C LEU A 419 1.30 33.22 -2.17
N LYS A 420 2.21 33.03 -1.20
CA LYS A 420 2.65 34.10 -0.30
C LYS A 420 3.48 35.18 -1.02
N GLU A 421 4.19 34.78 -2.05
CA GLU A 421 5.05 35.65 -2.88
C GLU A 421 4.27 36.28 -4.03
N ALA A 422 3.13 35.67 -4.41
CA ALA A 422 2.26 36.21 -5.44
C ALA A 422 1.59 37.49 -4.95
N PRO A 423 1.45 38.50 -5.83
CA PRO A 423 0.71 39.70 -5.50
C PRO A 423 -0.74 39.32 -5.15
N SER A 424 -1.30 40.02 -4.15
CA SER A 424 -2.74 39.94 -3.90
C SER A 424 -3.52 40.32 -5.16
N ARG A 425 -4.64 39.64 -5.43
CA ARG A 425 -5.47 39.93 -6.61
C ARG A 425 -6.87 40.35 -6.20
N LYS A 426 -7.36 41.38 -6.88
CA LYS A 426 -8.72 41.89 -6.71
C LYS A 426 -9.64 41.37 -7.80
N PHE A 427 -10.87 41.09 -7.41
CA PHE A 427 -11.96 40.66 -8.28
C PHE A 427 -13.20 41.52 -8.01
N ALA A 428 -14.00 41.77 -9.02
CA ALA A 428 -15.25 42.52 -8.83
C ALA A 428 -16.25 41.68 -8.00
N SER A 429 -16.83 42.29 -6.94
CA SER A 429 -17.72 41.58 -6.00
C SER A 429 -19.07 41.22 -6.63
N ARG A 430 -19.67 42.12 -7.43
CA ARG A 430 -21.00 41.91 -8.03
C ARG A 430 -21.05 40.70 -8.97
N PRO A 431 -20.14 40.49 -9.93
CA PRO A 431 -20.12 39.29 -10.75
C PRO A 431 -19.96 38.01 -9.94
N LEU A 432 -19.09 38.00 -8.91
CA LEU A 432 -18.90 36.83 -8.04
C LEU A 432 -20.17 36.51 -7.25
N LEU A 433 -20.83 37.52 -6.67
CA LEU A 433 -22.10 37.37 -5.95
C LEU A 433 -23.27 37.00 -6.85
N ALA A 434 -23.21 37.33 -8.13
CA ALA A 434 -24.17 36.91 -9.16
C ALA A 434 -23.91 35.51 -9.73
N ALA A 435 -22.91 34.79 -9.24
CA ALA A 435 -22.46 33.50 -9.76
C ALA A 435 -22.03 33.53 -11.24
N ASP A 436 -21.45 34.67 -11.70
CA ASP A 436 -20.95 34.81 -13.05
C ASP A 436 -19.84 33.79 -13.32
N ALA A 437 -20.05 32.91 -14.30
CA ALA A 437 -19.13 31.81 -14.61
C ALA A 437 -17.72 32.30 -15.00
N THR A 438 -17.65 33.46 -15.70
CA THR A 438 -16.37 34.04 -16.13
C THR A 438 -15.59 34.59 -14.94
N ALA A 439 -16.27 35.26 -13.98
CA ALA A 439 -15.63 35.76 -12.77
C ALA A 439 -15.13 34.63 -11.87
N ILE A 440 -15.91 33.56 -11.74
CA ILE A 440 -15.51 32.35 -10.98
C ILE A 440 -14.35 31.64 -11.67
N ALA A 441 -14.39 31.49 -12.99
CA ALA A 441 -13.30 30.88 -13.76
C ALA A 441 -11.99 31.68 -13.62
N ALA A 442 -12.05 33.02 -13.71
CA ALA A 442 -10.88 33.88 -13.54
C ALA A 442 -10.22 33.74 -12.15
N LEU A 443 -11.03 33.51 -11.09
CA LEU A 443 -10.52 33.23 -9.75
C LEU A 443 -9.89 31.83 -9.67
N LYS A 444 -10.52 30.82 -10.27
CA LYS A 444 -9.98 29.46 -10.33
C LYS A 444 -8.65 29.41 -11.10
N ASP A 445 -8.60 30.03 -12.25
CA ASP A 445 -7.41 30.04 -13.10
C ASP A 445 -6.24 30.69 -12.37
N TRP A 446 -6.44 31.85 -11.77
CA TRP A 446 -5.41 32.50 -10.96
C TRP A 446 -4.95 31.64 -9.80
N PHE A 447 -5.85 31.01 -9.07
CA PHE A 447 -5.54 30.15 -7.95
C PHE A 447 -4.76 28.92 -8.40
N THR A 448 -5.20 28.28 -9.49
CA THR A 448 -4.56 27.08 -10.06
C THR A 448 -3.18 27.39 -10.63
N GLU A 449 -3.03 28.46 -11.42
CA GLU A 449 -1.75 28.89 -11.98
C GLU A 449 -0.73 29.18 -10.88
N THR A 450 -1.16 29.85 -9.81
CA THR A 450 -0.30 30.20 -8.69
C THR A 450 0.09 28.97 -7.85
N ILE A 451 -0.70 27.88 -7.89
CA ILE A 451 -0.44 26.61 -7.19
C ILE A 451 0.33 25.62 -8.08
N SER A 452 -0.03 25.49 -9.37
CA SER A 452 0.50 24.47 -10.31
C SER A 452 2.01 24.60 -10.54
N THR A 453 2.60 25.73 -10.28
CA THR A 453 4.06 25.90 -10.32
C THR A 453 4.81 25.12 -9.23
N ARG A 454 4.15 24.22 -8.48
CA ARG A 454 4.77 23.38 -7.42
C ARG A 454 5.25 21.99 -7.86
N HIS A 455 5.01 21.57 -9.10
CA HIS A 455 5.38 20.20 -9.54
C HIS A 455 6.65 20.13 -10.40
N ASN A 456 7.36 21.25 -10.60
CA ASN A 456 8.56 21.28 -11.45
C ASN A 456 9.81 21.88 -10.79
N ASP A 457 9.91 21.95 -9.45
CA ASP A 457 11.17 22.31 -8.76
C ASP A 457 11.46 21.31 -7.64
#